data_57b63fb4a34ed6c6fc53eb116ab2a2fe
#
_entry.id   57b63fb4a34ed6c6fc53eb116ab2a2fe
#
_cell.length_a   1.000
_cell.length_b   1.000
_cell.length_c   1.000
_cell.angle_alpha   90.00
_cell.angle_beta   90.00
_cell.angle_gamma   90.00
#
_symmetry.space_group_name_H-M   'P 1'
#
loop_
_entity.id
_entity.type
_entity.pdbx_description
1 polymer ?
#
loop_
_entity_poly.entity_id
_entity_poly.type
_entity_poly.pdbx_seq_one_letter_code
_entity_poly.pdbx_strand_id
1 'polypeptide(L)'
;GKPCGVIGTLGATLADDVAAASNTTPDAVSLQQQLAQWLAQGVRAVSMEVSSHALEQGRVNGVEFATAIYTNLSHDHLDYHGSMEAYGRAKLRLFASAGLQHAVINADDPFAVQVRAAVVAGAQVVTYSARGAAADVRVVNAQFQAGGVRGELHSPWGVANFFSPLP
;
A
#
# COMPACT_ATOMS: atom_id res chain seq x y z
N GLY A 1 12.51 18.04 -1.27
CA GLY A 1 12.40 16.62 -0.88
C GLY A 1 13.24 15.75 -1.80
N LYS A 2 13.42 14.48 -1.47
CA LYS A 2 14.09 13.53 -2.37
C LYS A 2 13.09 13.08 -3.45
N PRO A 3 13.51 12.89 -4.72
CA PRO A 3 12.61 12.40 -5.76
C PRO A 3 12.10 11.00 -5.41
N CYS A 4 10.78 10.82 -5.53
CA CYS A 4 10.09 9.55 -5.30
C CYS A 4 9.34 9.17 -6.59
N GLY A 5 9.55 7.96 -7.08
CA GLY A 5 8.76 7.40 -8.16
C GLY A 5 7.43 6.85 -7.64
N VAL A 6 6.39 6.92 -8.44
CA VAL A 6 5.07 6.34 -8.14
C VAL A 6 4.65 5.43 -9.28
N ILE A 7 4.23 4.21 -8.97
CA ILE A 7 3.67 3.24 -9.93
C ILE A 7 2.28 2.84 -9.47
N GLY A 8 1.29 2.96 -10.31
CA GLY A 8 -0.08 2.59 -9.97
C GLY A 8 -1.02 2.62 -11.17
N THR A 9 -2.31 2.60 -10.89
CA THR A 9 -3.37 2.54 -11.90
C THR A 9 -3.30 3.73 -12.89
N LEU A 10 -2.82 4.89 -12.45
CA LEU A 10 -2.68 6.07 -13.30
C LEU A 10 -1.38 6.06 -14.14
N GLY A 11 -0.53 5.05 -13.97
CA GLY A 11 0.73 4.93 -14.68
C GLY A 11 1.96 5.01 -13.78
N ALA A 12 3.12 5.18 -14.39
CA ALA A 12 4.40 5.39 -13.73
C ALA A 12 4.74 6.89 -13.77
N THR A 13 4.91 7.49 -12.60
CA THR A 13 5.09 8.94 -12.47
C THR A 13 6.40 9.25 -11.74
N LEU A 14 7.16 10.19 -12.27
CA LEU A 14 8.31 10.79 -11.59
C LEU A 14 8.21 12.31 -11.74
N ALA A 15 8.02 13.03 -10.66
CA ALA A 15 7.66 14.45 -10.66
C ALA A 15 6.38 14.71 -11.50
N ASP A 16 6.48 15.51 -12.55
CA ASP A 16 5.34 15.85 -13.43
C ASP A 16 5.25 14.94 -14.68
N ASP A 17 6.25 14.05 -14.89
CA ASP A 17 6.25 13.12 -16.02
C ASP A 17 5.42 11.89 -15.69
N VAL A 18 4.38 11.65 -16.48
CA VAL A 18 3.48 10.49 -16.35
C VAL A 18 3.61 9.61 -17.59
N ALA A 19 4.10 8.40 -17.39
CA ALA A 19 4.09 7.37 -18.42
C ALA A 19 2.85 6.48 -18.24
N ALA A 20 2.03 6.37 -19.26
CA ALA A 20 0.86 5.51 -19.25
C ALA A 20 1.26 4.04 -19.01
N ALA A 21 0.53 3.34 -18.18
CA ALA A 21 0.73 1.92 -17.93
C ALA A 21 -0.48 1.10 -18.39
N SER A 22 -0.22 -0.08 -18.94
CA SER A 22 -1.27 -1.03 -19.33
C SER A 22 -1.87 -1.78 -18.14
N ASN A 23 -1.17 -1.78 -17.00
CA ASN A 23 -1.56 -2.48 -15.78
C ASN A 23 -1.18 -1.65 -14.55
N THR A 24 -1.97 -1.76 -13.49
CA THR A 24 -1.69 -1.16 -12.17
C THR A 24 -0.28 -1.51 -11.66
N THR A 25 0.14 -2.76 -11.85
CA THR A 25 1.49 -3.24 -11.59
C THR A 25 2.05 -3.77 -12.90
N PRO A 26 3.15 -3.20 -13.45
CA PRO A 26 3.76 -3.66 -14.69
C PRO A 26 4.17 -5.13 -14.65
N ASP A 27 4.45 -5.72 -15.82
CA ASP A 27 5.13 -7.02 -15.89
C ASP A 27 6.54 -6.95 -15.28
N ALA A 28 7.11 -8.12 -14.95
CA ALA A 28 8.38 -8.18 -14.21
C ALA A 28 9.55 -7.51 -14.95
N VAL A 29 9.62 -7.62 -16.26
CA VAL A 29 10.71 -7.03 -17.05
C VAL A 29 10.58 -5.51 -17.10
N SER A 30 9.40 -5.02 -17.45
CA SER A 30 9.08 -3.58 -17.47
C SER A 30 9.28 -2.93 -16.12
N LEU A 31 8.89 -3.59 -15.03
CA LEU A 31 9.09 -3.10 -13.67
C LEU A 31 10.58 -2.95 -13.34
N GLN A 32 11.39 -3.96 -13.59
CA GLN A 32 12.83 -3.92 -13.31
C GLN A 32 13.54 -2.86 -14.16
N GLN A 33 13.17 -2.72 -15.43
CA GLN A 33 13.69 -1.67 -16.31
C GLN A 33 13.35 -0.27 -15.77
N GLN A 34 12.10 -0.06 -15.34
CA GLN A 34 11.67 1.23 -14.78
C GLN A 34 12.41 1.57 -13.49
N LEU A 35 12.56 0.60 -12.58
CA LEU A 35 13.29 0.80 -11.33
C LEU A 35 14.78 1.11 -11.58
N ALA A 36 15.42 0.39 -12.52
CA ALA A 36 16.82 0.63 -12.89
C ALA A 36 17.00 2.02 -13.53
N GLN A 37 16.10 2.43 -14.42
CA GLN A 37 16.11 3.74 -15.05
C GLN A 37 15.97 4.87 -14.01
N TRP A 38 15.04 4.74 -13.07
CA TRP A 38 14.85 5.72 -12.00
C TRP A 38 16.02 5.77 -11.04
N LEU A 39 16.62 4.63 -10.72
CA LEU A 39 17.83 4.59 -9.91
C LEU A 39 18.99 5.38 -10.59
N ALA A 40 19.16 5.23 -11.91
CA ALA A 40 20.14 5.98 -12.69
C ALA A 40 19.86 7.49 -12.70
N GLN A 41 18.59 7.90 -12.58
CA GLN A 41 18.14 9.29 -12.45
C GLN A 41 18.25 9.84 -11.02
N GLY A 42 18.75 9.04 -10.07
CA GLY A 42 18.92 9.47 -8.68
C GLY A 42 17.69 9.30 -7.78
N VAL A 43 16.64 8.63 -8.25
CA VAL A 43 15.48 8.28 -7.42
C VAL A 43 15.92 7.32 -6.30
N ARG A 44 15.46 7.56 -5.09
CA ARG A 44 15.86 6.81 -3.88
C ARG A 44 14.69 6.10 -3.19
N ALA A 45 13.48 6.38 -3.62
CA ALA A 45 12.28 5.74 -3.10
C ALA A 45 11.26 5.56 -4.21
N VAL A 46 10.50 4.48 -4.16
CA VAL A 46 9.38 4.22 -5.05
C VAL A 46 8.20 3.80 -4.20
N SER A 47 7.05 4.40 -4.44
CA SER A 47 5.75 3.95 -3.95
C SER A 47 5.02 3.26 -5.09
N MET A 48 4.49 2.05 -4.85
CA MET A 48 3.78 1.34 -5.90
C MET A 48 2.54 0.61 -5.40
N GLU A 49 1.54 0.55 -6.25
CA GLU A 49 0.41 -0.35 -6.08
C GLU A 49 0.83 -1.75 -6.51
N VAL A 50 0.66 -2.72 -5.61
CA VAL A 50 0.94 -4.13 -5.88
C VAL A 50 -0.37 -4.89 -5.93
N SER A 51 -0.85 -5.19 -7.14
CA SER A 51 -2.10 -5.90 -7.34
C SER A 51 -1.97 -7.38 -6.94
N SER A 52 -3.08 -8.00 -6.53
CA SER A 52 -3.11 -9.43 -6.23
C SER A 52 -2.73 -10.31 -7.42
N HIS A 53 -3.09 -9.88 -8.63
CA HIS A 53 -2.64 -10.52 -9.89
C HIS A 53 -1.13 -10.48 -10.02
N ALA A 54 -0.50 -9.32 -9.73
CA ALA A 54 0.94 -9.18 -9.82
C ALA A 54 1.69 -10.10 -8.83
N LEU A 55 1.14 -10.22 -7.62
CA LEU A 55 1.66 -11.15 -6.61
C LEU A 55 1.52 -12.62 -7.03
N GLU A 56 0.35 -12.97 -7.59
CA GLU A 56 0.10 -14.34 -8.07
C GLU A 56 0.98 -14.70 -9.26
N GLN A 57 1.13 -13.76 -10.20
CA GLN A 57 1.91 -13.94 -11.43
C GLN A 57 3.42 -13.71 -11.25
N GLY A 58 3.88 -13.37 -10.05
CA GLY A 58 5.29 -13.14 -9.76
C GLY A 58 5.88 -11.89 -10.42
N ARG A 59 5.04 -10.91 -10.82
CA ARG A 59 5.51 -9.68 -11.49
C ARG A 59 6.46 -8.85 -10.64
N VAL A 60 6.35 -8.97 -9.32
CA VAL A 60 7.19 -8.26 -8.34
C VAL A 60 8.29 -9.13 -7.75
N ASN A 61 8.52 -10.32 -8.29
CA ASN A 61 9.62 -11.18 -7.86
C ASN A 61 10.96 -10.44 -8.08
N GLY A 62 11.84 -10.48 -7.08
CA GLY A 62 13.11 -9.76 -7.11
C GLY A 62 13.01 -8.27 -6.70
N VAL A 63 11.82 -7.77 -6.34
CA VAL A 63 11.67 -6.47 -5.68
C VAL A 63 11.71 -6.65 -4.17
N GLU A 64 12.61 -5.93 -3.50
CA GLU A 64 12.66 -5.87 -2.04
C GLU A 64 11.79 -4.73 -1.53
N PHE A 65 10.76 -5.06 -0.76
CA PHE A 65 9.86 -4.09 -0.16
C PHE A 65 10.33 -3.74 1.25
N ALA A 66 10.65 -2.46 1.49
CA ALA A 66 10.93 -1.99 2.85
C ALA A 66 9.65 -1.81 3.66
N THR A 67 8.55 -1.41 3.01
CA THR A 67 7.25 -1.17 3.67
C THR A 67 6.12 -1.76 2.81
N ALA A 68 5.20 -2.46 3.44
CA ALA A 68 3.95 -2.90 2.85
C ALA A 68 2.76 -2.23 3.55
N ILE A 69 1.78 -1.77 2.77
CA ILE A 69 0.56 -1.14 3.28
C ILE A 69 -0.63 -1.99 2.87
N TYR A 70 -1.43 -2.40 3.84
CA TYR A 70 -2.71 -3.08 3.64
C TYR A 70 -3.86 -2.09 3.80
N THR A 71 -4.66 -1.94 2.76
CA THR A 71 -5.83 -1.06 2.75
C THR A 71 -7.12 -1.79 3.06
N ASN A 72 -7.47 -2.80 2.28
CA ASN A 72 -8.67 -3.62 2.49
C ASN A 72 -8.68 -4.89 1.62
N LEU A 73 -9.63 -5.79 1.92
CA LEU A 73 -10.01 -6.92 1.09
C LEU A 73 -11.53 -6.86 0.84
N SER A 74 -11.94 -6.26 -0.27
CA SER A 74 -13.33 -6.20 -0.72
C SER A 74 -13.62 -7.30 -1.74
N HIS A 75 -14.91 -7.59 -1.96
CA HIS A 75 -15.36 -8.57 -2.95
C HIS A 75 -15.04 -8.08 -4.36
N ASP A 76 -13.93 -8.58 -4.93
CA ASP A 76 -13.44 -8.21 -6.25
C ASP A 76 -12.53 -9.33 -6.81
N HIS A 77 -12.24 -9.28 -8.11
CA HIS A 77 -11.28 -10.18 -8.78
C HIS A 77 -11.56 -11.69 -8.62
N LEU A 78 -12.81 -12.09 -8.35
CA LEU A 78 -13.16 -13.51 -8.19
C LEU A 78 -13.21 -14.27 -9.52
N ASP A 79 -13.38 -13.57 -10.61
CA ASP A 79 -13.21 -14.10 -11.98
C ASP A 79 -11.79 -14.67 -12.19
N TYR A 80 -10.79 -14.07 -11.56
CA TYR A 80 -9.40 -14.52 -11.64
C TYR A 80 -9.02 -15.49 -10.50
N HIS A 81 -9.31 -15.12 -9.26
CA HIS A 81 -8.87 -15.88 -8.08
C HIS A 81 -9.78 -17.05 -7.71
N GLY A 82 -11.02 -17.08 -8.21
CA GLY A 82 -12.02 -18.11 -7.94
C GLY A 82 -12.65 -18.04 -6.55
N SER A 83 -11.99 -17.51 -5.54
CA SER A 83 -12.55 -17.34 -4.20
C SER A 83 -11.90 -16.18 -3.42
N MET A 84 -12.60 -15.69 -2.39
CA MET A 84 -12.08 -14.66 -1.48
C MET A 84 -10.84 -15.14 -0.70
N GLU A 85 -10.78 -16.42 -0.36
CA GLU A 85 -9.63 -17.02 0.31
C GLU A 85 -8.39 -17.03 -0.59
N ALA A 86 -8.53 -17.39 -1.88
CA ALA A 86 -7.42 -17.35 -2.83
C ALA A 86 -6.97 -15.91 -3.07
N TYR A 87 -7.90 -14.98 -3.23
CA TYR A 87 -7.62 -13.55 -3.35
C TYR A 87 -6.86 -13.02 -2.13
N GLY A 88 -7.33 -13.34 -0.92
CA GLY A 88 -6.66 -12.97 0.32
C GLY A 88 -5.25 -13.56 0.41
N ARG A 89 -5.07 -14.87 0.13
CA ARG A 89 -3.75 -15.53 0.11
C ARG A 89 -2.77 -14.87 -0.85
N ALA A 90 -3.23 -14.43 -2.03
CA ALA A 90 -2.38 -13.70 -2.96
C ALA A 90 -1.85 -12.40 -2.32
N LYS A 91 -2.70 -11.61 -1.66
CA LYS A 91 -2.28 -10.38 -0.97
C LYS A 91 -1.30 -10.64 0.19
N LEU A 92 -1.46 -11.75 0.94
CA LEU A 92 -0.57 -12.08 2.05
C LEU A 92 0.89 -12.26 1.63
N ARG A 93 1.16 -12.62 0.37
CA ARG A 93 2.53 -12.79 -0.14
C ARG A 93 3.38 -11.53 0.01
N LEU A 94 2.78 -10.34 -0.13
CA LEU A 94 3.50 -9.08 0.05
C LEU A 94 4.02 -8.93 1.49
N PHE A 95 3.24 -9.34 2.47
CA PHE A 95 3.57 -9.22 3.90
C PHE A 95 4.53 -10.30 4.39
N ALA A 96 4.62 -11.41 3.66
CA ALA A 96 5.61 -12.48 3.89
C ALA A 96 6.94 -12.24 3.16
N SER A 97 7.11 -11.12 2.44
CA SER A 97 8.31 -10.83 1.66
C SER A 97 9.54 -10.71 2.56
N ALA A 98 10.62 -11.36 2.16
CA ALA A 98 11.91 -11.21 2.82
C ALA A 98 12.39 -9.75 2.72
N GLY A 99 13.01 -9.23 3.79
CA GLY A 99 13.51 -7.85 3.81
C GLY A 99 12.45 -6.79 4.18
N LEU A 100 11.18 -7.16 4.35
CA LEU A 100 10.15 -6.23 4.81
C LEU A 100 10.51 -5.72 6.22
N GLN A 101 10.57 -4.40 6.37
CA GLN A 101 10.90 -3.74 7.64
C GLN A 101 9.65 -3.22 8.35
N HIS A 102 8.63 -2.81 7.59
CA HIS A 102 7.41 -2.23 8.15
C HIS A 102 6.17 -2.77 7.45
N ALA A 103 5.15 -3.07 8.23
CA ALA A 103 3.81 -3.40 7.75
C ALA A 103 2.80 -2.41 8.34
N VAL A 104 2.09 -1.67 7.48
CA VAL A 104 1.03 -0.74 7.87
C VAL A 104 -0.30 -1.39 7.55
N ILE A 105 -1.16 -1.60 8.56
CA ILE A 105 -2.34 -2.46 8.44
C ILE A 105 -3.61 -1.69 8.84
N ASN A 106 -4.60 -1.67 7.95
CA ASN A 106 -5.92 -1.15 8.24
C ASN A 106 -6.65 -2.05 9.26
N ALA A 107 -6.82 -1.57 10.49
CA ALA A 107 -7.51 -2.29 11.54
C ALA A 107 -9.04 -2.31 11.39
N ASP A 108 -9.59 -1.49 10.50
CA ASP A 108 -11.03 -1.45 10.23
C ASP A 108 -11.49 -2.59 9.30
N ASP A 109 -10.55 -3.29 8.66
CA ASP A 109 -10.84 -4.40 7.77
C ASP A 109 -10.73 -5.75 8.50
N PRO A 110 -11.74 -6.63 8.41
CA PRO A 110 -11.72 -7.93 9.12
C PRO A 110 -10.56 -8.83 8.72
N PHE A 111 -10.03 -8.72 7.50
CA PHE A 111 -8.90 -9.53 7.03
C PHE A 111 -7.54 -9.06 7.63
N ALA A 112 -7.51 -7.95 8.34
CA ALA A 112 -6.31 -7.42 9.02
C ALA A 112 -5.65 -8.46 9.96
N VAL A 113 -6.45 -9.33 10.58
CA VAL A 113 -5.94 -10.40 11.46
C VAL A 113 -5.06 -11.36 10.69
N GLN A 114 -5.49 -11.79 9.50
CA GLN A 114 -4.72 -12.69 8.63
C GLN A 114 -3.48 -12.00 8.07
N VAL A 115 -3.60 -10.71 7.70
CA VAL A 115 -2.46 -9.91 7.24
C VAL A 115 -1.40 -9.83 8.33
N ARG A 116 -1.80 -9.49 9.57
CA ARG A 116 -0.88 -9.41 10.72
C ARG A 116 -0.18 -10.74 10.99
N ALA A 117 -0.90 -11.85 10.89
CA ALA A 117 -0.33 -13.19 11.07
C ALA A 117 0.67 -13.60 9.99
N ALA A 118 0.56 -13.01 8.78
CA ALA A 118 1.44 -13.28 7.66
C ALA A 118 2.68 -12.39 7.61
N VAL A 119 2.76 -11.34 8.45
CA VAL A 119 3.92 -10.44 8.47
C VAL A 119 5.18 -11.23 8.84
N VAL A 120 6.22 -11.07 8.02
CA VAL A 120 7.51 -11.72 8.26
C VAL A 120 8.09 -11.32 9.63
N ALA A 121 8.74 -12.28 10.29
CA ALA A 121 9.34 -12.04 11.60
C ALA A 121 10.39 -10.91 11.56
N GLY A 122 10.33 -10.02 12.54
CA GLY A 122 11.23 -8.87 12.65
C GLY A 122 10.70 -7.57 12.03
N ALA A 123 9.68 -7.61 11.17
CA ALA A 123 9.06 -6.40 10.65
C ALA A 123 8.22 -5.71 11.74
N GLN A 124 8.32 -4.38 11.80
CA GLN A 124 7.49 -3.56 12.69
C GLN A 124 6.08 -3.43 12.11
N VAL A 125 5.08 -3.69 12.93
CA VAL A 125 3.67 -3.53 12.54
C VAL A 125 3.14 -2.24 13.13
N VAL A 126 2.53 -1.42 12.28
CA VAL A 126 1.77 -0.24 12.65
C VAL A 126 0.35 -0.41 12.14
N THR A 127 -0.62 -0.30 13.01
CA THR A 127 -2.04 -0.37 12.65
C THR A 127 -2.65 1.02 12.52
N TYR A 128 -3.61 1.19 11.62
CA TYR A 128 -4.38 2.43 11.52
C TYR A 128 -5.88 2.16 11.45
N SER A 129 -6.66 3.14 11.90
CA SER A 129 -8.12 3.13 11.83
C SER A 129 -8.68 4.51 11.53
N ALA A 130 -9.63 4.57 10.61
CA ALA A 130 -10.45 5.76 10.35
C ALA A 130 -11.88 5.63 10.88
N ARG A 131 -12.27 4.42 11.36
CA ARG A 131 -13.64 4.10 11.81
C ARG A 131 -13.75 3.78 13.29
N GLY A 132 -12.67 3.99 14.07
CA GLY A 132 -12.68 3.85 15.52
C GLY A 132 -12.25 2.49 16.05
N ALA A 133 -11.73 1.59 15.22
CA ALA A 133 -11.10 0.38 15.72
C ALA A 133 -9.87 0.73 16.57
N ALA A 134 -9.53 -0.14 17.54
CA ALA A 134 -8.29 0.01 18.31
C ALA A 134 -7.08 -0.14 17.39
N ALA A 135 -6.26 0.90 17.27
CA ALA A 135 -5.12 0.97 16.37
C ALA A 135 -4.06 1.94 16.90
N ASP A 136 -2.82 1.81 16.42
CA ASP A 136 -1.71 2.69 16.78
C ASP A 136 -1.94 4.11 16.27
N VAL A 137 -2.45 4.24 15.05
CA VAL A 137 -2.81 5.53 14.43
C VAL A 137 -4.32 5.59 14.23
N ARG A 138 -4.98 6.62 14.76
CA ARG A 138 -6.45 6.74 14.70
C ARG A 138 -6.89 8.12 14.29
N VAL A 139 -7.90 8.17 13.44
CA VAL A 139 -8.67 9.39 13.20
C VAL A 139 -9.66 9.57 14.33
N VAL A 140 -9.67 10.74 14.94
CA VAL A 140 -10.57 11.12 16.02
C VAL A 140 -11.25 12.43 15.66
N ASN A 141 -12.48 12.63 16.13
CA ASN A 141 -13.26 13.85 15.92
C ASN A 141 -13.40 14.25 14.44
N ALA A 142 -13.54 13.26 13.53
CA ALA A 142 -13.73 13.53 12.12
C ALA A 142 -15.02 14.30 11.86
N GLN A 143 -14.91 15.45 11.19
CA GLN A 143 -16.02 16.32 10.80
C GLN A 143 -16.04 16.48 9.29
N PHE A 144 -17.11 16.01 8.66
CA PHE A 144 -17.35 16.17 7.23
C PHE A 144 -18.06 17.49 6.98
N GLN A 145 -17.57 18.28 6.05
CA GLN A 145 -18.14 19.58 5.68
C GLN A 145 -18.04 19.80 4.17
N ALA A 146 -18.71 20.83 3.64
CA ALA A 146 -18.80 21.08 2.20
C ALA A 146 -17.44 21.22 1.48
N GLY A 147 -16.34 21.48 2.19
CA GLY A 147 -15.00 21.63 1.62
C GLY A 147 -14.06 20.48 1.92
N GLY A 148 -14.51 19.38 2.50
CA GLY A 148 -13.66 18.23 2.85
C GLY A 148 -13.87 17.71 4.26
N VAL A 149 -12.88 17.01 4.80
CA VAL A 149 -12.90 16.44 6.14
C VAL A 149 -11.81 17.04 7.01
N ARG A 150 -12.14 17.37 8.25
CA ARG A 150 -11.20 17.79 9.31
C ARG A 150 -11.24 16.79 10.44
N GLY A 151 -10.14 16.64 11.16
CA GLY A 151 -10.07 15.79 12.34
C GLY A 151 -8.73 15.86 13.01
N GLU A 152 -8.58 15.01 14.01
CA GLU A 152 -7.32 14.79 14.72
C GLU A 152 -6.76 13.42 14.32
N LEU A 153 -5.46 13.35 14.15
CA LEU A 153 -4.71 12.11 13.98
C LEU A 153 -3.97 11.83 15.30
N HIS A 154 -4.39 10.81 16.00
CA HIS A 154 -3.72 10.34 17.21
C HIS A 154 -2.76 9.21 16.84
N SER A 155 -1.51 9.29 17.28
CA SER A 155 -0.48 8.30 16.99
C SER A 155 0.49 8.13 18.16
N PRO A 156 1.34 7.08 18.18
CA PRO A 156 2.40 6.93 19.18
C PRO A 156 3.42 8.08 19.19
N TRP A 157 3.48 8.87 18.10
CA TRP A 157 4.40 10.00 17.95
C TRP A 157 3.79 11.35 18.32
N GLY A 158 2.51 11.38 18.66
CA GLY A 158 1.78 12.59 19.06
C GLY A 158 0.44 12.74 18.37
N VAL A 159 -0.15 13.93 18.58
CA VAL A 159 -1.45 14.30 18.00
C VAL A 159 -1.26 15.42 17.00
N ALA A 160 -1.89 15.32 15.85
CA ALA A 160 -1.88 16.34 14.81
C ALA A 160 -3.29 16.60 14.28
N ASN A 161 -3.61 17.85 13.99
CA ASN A 161 -4.81 18.19 13.25
C ASN A 161 -4.57 17.99 11.75
N PHE A 162 -5.57 17.52 11.03
CA PHE A 162 -5.51 17.38 9.58
C PHE A 162 -6.73 18.01 8.91
N PHE A 163 -6.54 18.38 7.67
CA PHE A 163 -7.61 18.73 6.73
C PHE A 163 -7.35 18.02 5.39
N SER A 164 -8.38 17.37 4.86
CA SER A 164 -8.37 16.82 3.49
C SER A 164 -9.50 17.48 2.69
N PRO A 165 -9.20 18.04 1.51
CA PRO A 165 -10.24 18.57 0.61
C PRO A 165 -11.05 17.46 -0.08
N LEU A 166 -10.62 16.20 0.04
CA LEU A 166 -11.36 15.05 -0.46
C LEU A 166 -12.40 14.65 0.59
N PRO A 167 -13.65 14.35 0.16
CA PRO A 167 -14.72 13.92 1.06
C PRO A 167 -14.47 12.52 1.60
#